data_583776244c4c2e7f4bf326c079a7a744
#
_entry.id   583776244c4c2e7f4bf326c079a7a744
#
_cell.length_a   1.000
_cell.length_b   1.000
_cell.length_c   1.000
_cell.angle_alpha   90.00
_cell.angle_beta   90.00
_cell.angle_gamma   90.00
#
_symmetry.space_group_name_H-M   'P 1'
#
loop_
_entity.id
_entity.type
_entity.pdbx_description
1 polymer ?
#
loop_
_entity_poly.entity_id
_entity_poly.type
_entity_poly.pdbx_seq_one_letter_code
_entity_poly.pdbx_strand_id
1 'polypeptide(L)'
;VVSTGSTNDLRISFERRAELTLSAARVAALYRYPVKGFSAERRSSLDVLPSGKVAGDRVLAFRFGGIEVLGDAWSPKATMLCLMNTPGLATLTLALDQDQGCVSVGSEGRTLAEEALDAAGRQRLAEKLAEFALSLPENPLVGHPERLPLQLVGDGVTPRYHDSEKGEVTLHSRESIQALAAALGGELDEVRFRSNIAVEGVKPWGELAWVGRRVRIGRCLYEVTRVKGRCLATHANPTTGVRDLPILTTLTHAFDQEQPTFAVSMRPLGEGGRIMVGDDVELLDV
;
A
#
# COMPACT_ATOMS: atom_id res chain seq x y z
N VAL A 1 -24.29 40.20 51.19
CA VAL A 1 -24.73 39.86 49.85
C VAL A 1 -23.58 39.12 49.24
N VAL A 2 -23.68 37.74 49.20
CA VAL A 2 -22.69 36.87 48.59
C VAL A 2 -23.22 36.54 47.19
N SER A 3 -22.45 36.91 46.15
CA SER A 3 -22.73 36.64 44.75
C SER A 3 -22.38 35.16 44.44
N THR A 4 -23.39 34.36 44.11
CA THR A 4 -23.25 33.01 43.59
C THR A 4 -22.87 33.06 42.11
N GLY A 5 -21.58 32.95 41.81
CA GLY A 5 -21.10 32.76 40.43
C GLY A 5 -21.52 31.36 39.91
N SER A 6 -22.17 31.38 38.78
CA SER A 6 -22.80 30.23 38.14
C SER A 6 -21.79 29.17 37.70
N THR A 7 -21.94 27.94 38.18
CA THR A 7 -21.18 26.73 37.78
C THR A 7 -21.42 26.30 36.35
N ASN A 8 -22.35 26.92 35.61
CA ASN A 8 -22.65 26.62 34.22
C ASN A 8 -21.66 27.23 33.22
N ASP A 9 -21.05 28.38 33.52
CA ASP A 9 -20.09 29.01 32.58
C ASP A 9 -18.75 28.27 32.49
N LEU A 10 -18.37 27.56 33.55
CA LEU A 10 -17.15 26.75 33.55
C LEU A 10 -17.30 25.43 32.74
N ARG A 11 -18.48 24.84 32.72
CA ARG A 11 -18.75 23.64 31.93
C ARG A 11 -18.77 23.92 30.41
N ILE A 12 -19.39 25.03 30.01
CA ILE A 12 -19.45 25.42 28.58
C ILE A 12 -18.07 25.79 28.05
N SER A 13 -17.18 26.34 28.86
CA SER A 13 -15.80 26.65 28.47
C SER A 13 -14.90 25.41 28.36
N PHE A 14 -15.18 24.37 29.17
CA PHE A 14 -14.46 23.08 29.07
C PHE A 14 -14.90 22.24 27.87
N GLU A 15 -16.18 22.20 27.57
CA GLU A 15 -16.71 21.49 26.36
C GLU A 15 -16.24 22.17 25.07
N ARG A 16 -16.21 23.50 24.98
CA ARG A 16 -15.64 24.22 23.82
C ARG A 16 -14.12 24.09 23.69
N ARG A 17 -13.37 23.84 24.78
CA ARG A 17 -11.94 23.58 24.71
C ARG A 17 -11.60 22.14 24.30
N ALA A 18 -12.48 21.19 24.56
CA ALA A 18 -12.31 19.79 24.10
C ALA A 18 -12.62 19.58 22.61
N GLU A 19 -13.37 20.49 21.96
CA GLU A 19 -13.62 20.49 20.51
C GLU A 19 -12.51 21.14 19.67
N LEU A 20 -11.49 21.74 20.29
CA LEU A 20 -10.52 22.62 19.65
C LEU A 20 -9.11 22.00 19.49
N THR A 21 -8.99 20.68 19.34
CA THR A 21 -7.75 20.09 18.81
C THR A 21 -8.03 18.79 18.06
N LEU A 22 -8.91 18.80 17.06
CA LEU A 22 -8.73 17.93 15.91
C LEU A 22 -7.55 18.55 15.16
N SER A 23 -6.36 17.97 15.34
CA SER A 23 -5.23 18.24 14.45
C SER A 23 -5.75 18.08 13.02
N ALA A 24 -5.56 19.10 12.18
CA ALA A 24 -5.92 18.99 10.76
C ALA A 24 -5.29 17.72 10.21
N ALA A 25 -6.08 16.87 9.56
CA ALA A 25 -5.56 15.65 8.99
C ALA A 25 -4.50 16.00 7.95
N ARG A 26 -3.39 15.25 7.93
CA ARG A 26 -2.28 15.51 6.99
C ARG A 26 -1.61 14.23 6.51
N VAL A 27 -0.90 14.33 5.40
CA VAL A 27 -0.08 13.26 4.83
C VAL A 27 1.14 13.03 5.73
N ALA A 28 1.20 11.89 6.39
CA ALA A 28 2.27 11.50 7.30
C ALA A 28 3.40 10.73 6.59
N ALA A 29 3.06 9.91 5.59
CA ALA A 29 4.04 9.19 4.78
C ALA A 29 3.47 8.83 3.40
N LEU A 30 4.38 8.67 2.44
CA LEU A 30 4.07 8.29 1.06
C LEU A 30 4.92 7.09 0.64
N TYR A 31 4.28 6.13 -0.03
CA TYR A 31 4.88 4.86 -0.44
C TYR A 31 4.61 4.57 -1.91
N ARG A 32 5.66 4.19 -2.62
CA ARG A 32 5.61 3.66 -3.97
C ARG A 32 6.09 2.21 -3.96
N TYR A 33 5.53 1.35 -4.78
CA TYR A 33 5.87 -0.07 -4.89
C TYR A 33 6.19 -0.39 -6.35
N PRO A 34 7.40 -0.14 -6.85
CA PRO A 34 7.72 -0.26 -8.28
C PRO A 34 7.48 -1.65 -8.83
N VAL A 35 7.74 -2.68 -8.01
CA VAL A 35 7.56 -4.08 -8.41
C VAL A 35 6.48 -4.74 -7.57
N LYS A 36 5.55 -5.42 -8.23
CA LYS A 36 4.49 -6.16 -7.58
C LYS A 36 5.05 -7.21 -6.61
N GLY A 37 4.58 -7.19 -5.36
CA GLY A 37 4.96 -8.17 -4.34
C GLY A 37 6.24 -7.85 -3.56
N PHE A 38 6.94 -6.75 -3.85
CA PHE A 38 8.20 -6.38 -3.21
C PHE A 38 8.07 -5.18 -2.28
N SER A 39 9.19 -4.75 -1.69
CA SER A 39 9.28 -3.68 -0.70
C SER A 39 8.71 -2.35 -1.18
N ALA A 40 8.38 -1.49 -0.22
CA ALA A 40 7.98 -0.12 -0.45
C ALA A 40 9.21 0.78 -0.62
N GLU A 41 9.14 1.74 -1.52
CA GLU A 41 9.98 2.94 -1.52
C GLU A 41 9.26 4.05 -0.76
N ARG A 42 9.86 4.55 0.31
CA ARG A 42 9.37 5.75 0.99
C ARG A 42 9.73 6.98 0.14
N ARG A 43 8.74 7.84 -0.12
CA ARG A 43 8.88 9.00 -1.00
C ARG A 43 8.52 10.29 -0.25
N SER A 44 9.14 11.40 -0.62
CA SER A 44 8.72 12.74 -0.15
C SER A 44 7.51 13.27 -0.93
N SER A 45 7.29 12.77 -2.15
CA SER A 45 6.14 13.10 -3.00
C SER A 45 5.74 11.93 -3.87
N LEU A 46 4.47 11.91 -4.32
CA LEU A 46 3.93 11.01 -5.32
C LEU A 46 3.21 11.83 -6.40
N ASP A 47 3.38 11.46 -7.65
CA ASP A 47 2.60 11.98 -8.76
C ASP A 47 1.46 11.01 -9.07
N VAL A 48 0.20 11.45 -8.86
CA VAL A 48 -1.01 10.68 -9.21
C VAL A 48 -1.44 11.08 -10.61
N LEU A 49 -1.54 10.09 -11.48
CA LEU A 49 -1.93 10.24 -12.88
C LEU A 49 -3.44 10.46 -13.03
N PRO A 50 -3.93 11.00 -14.16
CA PRO A 50 -5.37 11.13 -14.42
C PRO A 50 -6.13 9.82 -14.33
N SER A 51 -5.47 8.69 -14.59
CA SER A 51 -6.01 7.33 -14.41
C SER A 51 -6.28 6.92 -12.96
N GLY A 52 -5.82 7.71 -11.97
CA GLY A 52 -5.85 7.40 -10.55
C GLY A 52 -4.68 6.54 -10.06
N LYS A 53 -3.80 6.10 -10.95
CA LYS A 53 -2.60 5.33 -10.59
C LYS A 53 -1.47 6.27 -10.18
N VAL A 54 -0.55 5.77 -9.35
CA VAL A 54 0.67 6.50 -8.99
C VAL A 54 1.76 6.23 -10.02
N ALA A 55 2.43 7.28 -10.49
CA ALA A 55 3.53 7.17 -11.43
C ALA A 55 4.66 6.30 -10.87
N GLY A 56 5.14 5.34 -11.65
CA GLY A 56 6.20 4.40 -11.25
C GLY A 56 5.78 3.32 -10.25
N ASP A 57 4.48 3.24 -9.89
CA ASP A 57 3.95 2.25 -8.95
C ASP A 57 3.49 0.99 -9.70
N ARG A 58 3.95 -0.22 -9.27
CA ARG A 58 3.61 -1.52 -9.89
C ARG A 58 3.85 -1.53 -11.40
N VAL A 59 4.97 -1.00 -11.82
CA VAL A 59 5.40 -0.93 -13.24
C VAL A 59 6.10 -2.20 -13.71
N LEU A 60 6.53 -3.06 -12.77
CA LEU A 60 7.16 -4.36 -13.01
C LEU A 60 6.49 -5.46 -12.19
N ALA A 61 6.58 -6.70 -12.68
CA ALA A 61 6.15 -7.91 -11.96
C ALA A 61 6.93 -9.13 -12.42
N PHE A 62 7.03 -10.16 -11.56
CA PHE A 62 7.54 -11.49 -11.93
C PHE A 62 6.35 -12.40 -12.23
N ARG A 63 6.13 -12.67 -13.51
CA ARG A 63 5.06 -13.53 -14.02
C ARG A 63 5.52 -14.97 -14.12
N PHE A 64 4.61 -15.90 -13.86
CA PHE A 64 4.86 -17.33 -14.06
C PHE A 64 5.06 -17.65 -15.52
N GLY A 65 5.89 -18.65 -15.83
CA GLY A 65 6.01 -19.27 -17.12
C GLY A 65 4.68 -19.87 -17.60
N GLY A 66 4.57 -20.12 -18.90
CA GLY A 66 3.37 -20.70 -19.48
C GLY A 66 2.12 -19.81 -19.50
N ILE A 67 2.20 -18.59 -18.96
CA ILE A 67 1.10 -17.62 -18.98
C ILE A 67 1.20 -16.77 -20.23
N GLU A 68 0.28 -16.97 -21.15
CA GLU A 68 0.10 -16.07 -22.29
C GLU A 68 -0.72 -14.87 -21.88
N VAL A 69 -0.20 -13.67 -22.14
CA VAL A 69 -0.91 -12.40 -21.98
C VAL A 69 -0.89 -11.69 -23.32
N LEU A 70 -2.08 -11.40 -23.84
CA LEU A 70 -2.22 -10.66 -25.08
C LEU A 70 -1.96 -9.18 -24.85
N GLY A 71 -0.83 -8.69 -25.34
CA GLY A 71 -0.47 -7.27 -25.30
C GLY A 71 -0.39 -6.69 -23.88
N ASP A 72 -0.98 -5.52 -23.72
CA ASP A 72 -0.95 -4.71 -22.48
C ASP A 72 -2.12 -4.99 -21.52
N ALA A 73 -2.82 -6.12 -21.69
CA ALA A 73 -3.96 -6.46 -20.85
C ALA A 73 -3.58 -6.62 -19.38
N TRP A 74 -4.48 -6.20 -18.50
CA TRP A 74 -4.34 -6.43 -17.06
C TRP A 74 -4.31 -7.93 -16.77
N SER A 75 -3.44 -8.34 -15.86
CA SER A 75 -3.28 -9.74 -15.46
C SER A 75 -3.60 -9.96 -13.99
N PRO A 76 -4.38 -11.01 -13.64
CA PRO A 76 -4.68 -11.34 -12.27
C PRO A 76 -3.42 -11.61 -11.43
N LYS A 77 -3.44 -11.26 -10.14
CA LYS A 77 -2.31 -11.52 -9.22
C LYS A 77 -1.94 -13.01 -9.08
N ALA A 78 -2.88 -13.91 -9.38
CA ALA A 78 -2.63 -15.37 -9.35
C ALA A 78 -1.64 -15.84 -10.42
N THR A 79 -1.35 -15.02 -11.43
CA THR A 79 -0.39 -15.30 -12.50
C THR A 79 1.04 -14.86 -12.21
N MET A 80 1.28 -14.30 -11.00
CA MET A 80 2.53 -13.62 -10.64
C MET A 80 3.01 -14.01 -9.24
N LEU A 81 4.31 -13.89 -8.99
CA LEU A 81 4.85 -13.89 -7.64
C LEU A 81 4.33 -12.65 -6.89
N CYS A 82 3.83 -12.86 -5.69
CA CYS A 82 3.38 -11.79 -4.80
C CYS A 82 3.34 -12.27 -3.34
N LEU A 83 3.21 -11.36 -2.38
CA LEU A 83 3.20 -11.69 -0.94
C LEU A 83 2.06 -12.63 -0.53
N MET A 84 1.00 -12.76 -1.35
CA MET A 84 -0.09 -13.68 -1.07
C MET A 84 0.35 -15.14 -1.22
N ASN A 85 1.22 -15.44 -2.17
CA ASN A 85 1.69 -16.80 -2.47
C ASN A 85 3.17 -17.04 -2.13
N THR A 86 3.93 -15.98 -1.83
CA THR A 86 5.36 -16.02 -1.52
C THR A 86 5.67 -14.95 -0.47
N PRO A 87 5.30 -15.15 0.79
CA PRO A 87 5.46 -14.12 1.84
C PRO A 87 6.92 -13.74 2.07
N GLY A 88 7.87 -14.63 1.87
CA GLY A 88 9.30 -14.37 2.00
C GLY A 88 9.86 -13.30 1.05
N LEU A 89 9.15 -12.93 -0.04
CA LEU A 89 9.52 -11.77 -0.85
C LEU A 89 9.56 -10.46 -0.06
N ALA A 90 8.88 -10.39 1.10
CA ALA A 90 8.87 -9.22 1.96
C ALA A 90 10.26 -8.88 2.51
N THR A 91 11.19 -9.85 2.60
CA THR A 91 12.56 -9.64 3.07
C THR A 91 13.48 -9.02 2.01
N LEU A 92 13.04 -8.99 0.76
CA LEU A 92 13.80 -8.40 -0.33
C LEU A 92 13.50 -6.91 -0.47
N THR A 93 14.55 -6.10 -0.49
CA THR A 93 14.47 -4.72 -0.97
C THR A 93 14.63 -4.72 -2.49
N LEU A 94 13.80 -3.95 -3.17
CA LEU A 94 13.90 -3.80 -4.61
C LEU A 94 13.78 -2.33 -4.96
N ALA A 95 14.78 -1.81 -5.65
CA ALA A 95 14.82 -0.43 -6.13
C ALA A 95 14.86 -0.41 -7.66
N LEU A 96 14.09 0.52 -8.24
CA LEU A 96 14.05 0.79 -9.66
C LEU A 96 14.62 2.18 -9.94
N ASP A 97 15.77 2.23 -10.59
CA ASP A 97 16.29 3.44 -11.21
C ASP A 97 15.68 3.58 -12.60
N GLN A 98 14.68 4.46 -12.72
CA GLN A 98 13.98 4.68 -13.99
C GLN A 98 14.83 5.42 -15.02
N ASP A 99 15.76 6.27 -14.58
CA ASP A 99 16.62 7.07 -15.46
C ASP A 99 17.69 6.21 -16.11
N GLN A 100 18.25 5.26 -15.36
CA GLN A 100 19.24 4.30 -15.86
C GLN A 100 18.61 3.02 -16.43
N GLY A 101 17.31 2.80 -16.22
CA GLY A 101 16.64 1.55 -16.61
C GLY A 101 17.23 0.33 -15.92
N CYS A 102 17.56 0.45 -14.62
CA CYS A 102 18.23 -0.58 -13.84
C CYS A 102 17.38 -0.99 -12.62
N VAL A 103 17.41 -2.27 -12.27
CA VAL A 103 16.77 -2.82 -11.06
C VAL A 103 17.81 -3.43 -10.16
N SER A 104 17.85 -2.99 -8.92
CA SER A 104 18.65 -3.61 -7.86
C SER A 104 17.76 -4.39 -6.90
N VAL A 105 18.22 -5.58 -6.50
CA VAL A 105 17.59 -6.43 -5.50
C VAL A 105 18.58 -6.62 -4.36
N GLY A 106 18.11 -6.40 -3.13
CA GLY A 106 18.92 -6.57 -1.93
C GLY A 106 18.20 -7.40 -0.87
N SER A 107 18.95 -7.93 0.07
CA SER A 107 18.48 -8.57 1.28
C SER A 107 19.46 -8.26 2.42
N GLU A 108 18.95 -7.96 3.61
CA GLU A 108 19.75 -7.70 4.80
C GLU A 108 20.88 -6.67 4.60
N GLY A 109 20.60 -5.62 3.80
CA GLY A 109 21.55 -4.56 3.50
C GLY A 109 22.64 -4.93 2.48
N ARG A 110 22.55 -6.10 1.84
CA ARG A 110 23.48 -6.54 0.78
C ARG A 110 22.78 -6.54 -0.57
N THR A 111 23.44 -6.04 -1.61
CA THR A 111 22.98 -6.17 -2.99
C THR A 111 23.16 -7.62 -3.45
N LEU A 112 22.05 -8.27 -3.83
CA LEU A 112 22.04 -9.62 -4.39
C LEU A 112 22.20 -9.62 -5.91
N ALA A 113 21.60 -8.61 -6.57
CA ALA A 113 21.65 -8.43 -8.00
C ALA A 113 21.42 -6.96 -8.36
N GLU A 114 22.05 -6.52 -9.44
CA GLU A 114 21.79 -5.25 -10.10
C GLU A 114 21.88 -5.50 -11.60
N GLU A 115 20.78 -5.24 -12.32
CA GLU A 115 20.66 -5.61 -13.71
C GLU A 115 19.90 -4.53 -14.49
N ALA A 116 20.31 -4.33 -15.74
CA ALA A 116 19.57 -3.49 -16.67
C ALA A 116 18.24 -4.14 -17.07
N LEU A 117 17.24 -3.33 -17.43
CA LEU A 117 15.95 -3.79 -17.93
C LEU A 117 15.97 -4.21 -19.41
N ASP A 118 17.14 -4.60 -19.94
CA ASP A 118 17.25 -5.27 -21.23
C ASP A 118 16.86 -6.75 -21.14
N ALA A 119 16.81 -7.44 -22.27
CA ALA A 119 16.37 -8.84 -22.32
C ALA A 119 17.26 -9.76 -21.45
N ALA A 120 18.57 -9.57 -21.47
CA ALA A 120 19.52 -10.40 -20.73
C ALA A 120 19.47 -10.14 -19.22
N GLY A 121 19.39 -8.88 -18.80
CA GLY A 121 19.27 -8.51 -17.37
C GLY A 121 17.93 -8.96 -16.79
N ARG A 122 16.83 -8.83 -17.53
CA ARG A 122 15.51 -9.36 -17.13
C ARG A 122 15.55 -10.86 -16.90
N GLN A 123 16.21 -11.60 -17.77
CA GLN A 123 16.37 -13.05 -17.64
C GLN A 123 17.17 -13.39 -16.37
N ARG A 124 18.34 -12.77 -16.16
CA ARG A 124 19.18 -13.01 -14.98
C ARG A 124 18.44 -12.67 -13.66
N LEU A 125 17.70 -11.57 -13.62
CA LEU A 125 16.86 -11.23 -12.46
C LEU A 125 15.78 -12.29 -12.22
N ALA A 126 15.10 -12.75 -13.27
CA ALA A 126 14.05 -13.75 -13.16
C ALA A 126 14.60 -15.09 -12.67
N GLU A 127 15.77 -15.52 -13.15
CA GLU A 127 16.47 -16.73 -12.69
C GLU A 127 16.84 -16.64 -11.20
N LYS A 128 17.47 -15.53 -10.77
CA LYS A 128 17.83 -15.30 -9.35
C LYS A 128 16.61 -15.27 -8.44
N LEU A 129 15.52 -14.64 -8.88
CA LEU A 129 14.27 -14.60 -8.12
C LEU A 129 13.58 -15.98 -8.06
N ALA A 130 13.69 -16.78 -9.11
CA ALA A 130 13.20 -18.17 -9.09
C ALA A 130 13.98 -19.02 -8.08
N GLU A 131 15.31 -18.95 -8.09
CA GLU A 131 16.18 -19.63 -7.10
C GLU A 131 15.83 -19.19 -5.66
N PHE A 132 15.73 -17.89 -5.42
CA PHE A 132 15.32 -17.37 -4.10
C PHE A 132 13.93 -17.88 -3.70
N ALA A 133 12.92 -17.79 -4.57
CA ALA A 133 11.56 -18.23 -4.25
C ALA A 133 11.52 -19.74 -3.98
N LEU A 134 12.26 -20.57 -4.73
CA LEU A 134 12.36 -22.02 -4.51
C LEU A 134 13.03 -22.37 -3.17
N SER A 135 13.88 -21.49 -2.62
CA SER A 135 14.50 -21.70 -1.30
C SER A 135 13.57 -21.41 -0.13
N LEU A 136 12.44 -20.73 -0.38
CA LEU A 136 11.47 -20.36 0.65
C LEU A 136 10.54 -21.53 1.00
N PRO A 137 10.14 -21.67 2.27
CA PRO A 137 9.25 -22.75 2.69
C PRO A 137 7.83 -22.60 2.11
N GLU A 138 7.38 -21.38 1.84
CA GLU A 138 6.08 -21.08 1.24
C GLU A 138 6.29 -20.37 -0.10
N ASN A 139 6.11 -21.10 -1.19
CA ASN A 139 6.23 -20.59 -2.56
C ASN A 139 5.36 -21.38 -3.52
N PRO A 140 4.94 -20.78 -4.66
CA PRO A 140 4.05 -21.41 -5.62
C PRO A 140 4.78 -22.19 -6.71
N LEU A 141 6.11 -22.33 -6.67
CA LEU A 141 6.93 -22.93 -7.73
C LEU A 141 7.19 -24.42 -7.50
N VAL A 142 7.32 -24.84 -6.24
CA VAL A 142 7.53 -26.24 -5.89
C VAL A 142 6.35 -27.08 -6.35
N GLY A 143 6.62 -28.14 -7.13
CA GLY A 143 5.57 -29.01 -7.71
C GLY A 143 4.86 -28.43 -8.93
N HIS A 144 5.29 -27.24 -9.40
CA HIS A 144 4.68 -26.54 -10.54
C HIS A 144 5.73 -26.14 -11.58
N PRO A 145 6.37 -27.11 -12.29
CA PRO A 145 7.41 -26.82 -13.28
C PRO A 145 6.90 -25.96 -14.44
N GLU A 146 5.60 -26.00 -14.74
CA GLU A 146 4.97 -25.16 -15.76
C GLU A 146 5.00 -23.66 -15.44
N ARG A 147 5.26 -23.28 -14.19
CA ARG A 147 5.42 -21.87 -13.75
C ARG A 147 6.81 -21.32 -13.99
N LEU A 148 7.73 -22.15 -14.44
CA LEU A 148 9.09 -21.74 -14.79
C LEU A 148 9.29 -21.77 -16.32
N PRO A 149 10.20 -20.93 -16.86
CA PRO A 149 10.95 -19.90 -16.16
C PRO A 149 10.05 -18.71 -15.76
N LEU A 150 10.41 -18.03 -14.66
CA LEU A 150 9.80 -16.75 -14.35
C LEU A 150 10.15 -15.72 -15.42
N GLN A 151 9.29 -14.73 -15.59
CA GLN A 151 9.49 -13.63 -16.52
C GLN A 151 9.36 -12.30 -15.80
N LEU A 152 10.38 -11.44 -15.84
CA LEU A 152 10.26 -10.05 -15.41
C LEU A 152 9.55 -9.26 -16.52
N VAL A 153 8.31 -8.87 -16.27
CA VAL A 153 7.43 -8.17 -17.21
C VAL A 153 7.19 -6.72 -16.80
N GLY A 154 6.82 -5.89 -17.78
CA GLY A 154 6.59 -4.46 -17.62
C GLY A 154 7.69 -3.62 -18.25
N ASP A 155 7.38 -2.34 -18.51
CA ASP A 155 8.31 -1.40 -19.15
C ASP A 155 9.13 -0.57 -18.13
N GLY A 156 8.85 -0.71 -16.82
CA GLY A 156 9.48 0.08 -15.77
C GLY A 156 8.90 1.50 -15.61
N VAL A 157 7.90 1.86 -16.41
CA VAL A 157 7.30 3.21 -16.44
C VAL A 157 5.80 3.18 -16.21
N THR A 158 5.08 2.32 -16.93
CA THR A 158 3.62 2.28 -16.95
C THR A 158 3.05 1.47 -15.77
N PRO A 159 2.24 2.06 -14.88
CA PRO A 159 1.60 1.36 -13.77
C PRO A 159 0.55 0.34 -14.26
N ARG A 160 0.84 -0.96 -14.16
CA ARG A 160 0.00 -2.04 -14.73
C ARG A 160 -0.34 -3.16 -13.75
N TYR A 161 0.58 -3.52 -12.83
CA TYR A 161 0.49 -4.77 -12.06
C TYR A 161 -0.21 -4.63 -10.72
N HIS A 162 -1.24 -3.78 -10.64
CA HIS A 162 -2.11 -3.64 -9.47
C HIS A 162 -2.99 -4.89 -9.28
N ASP A 163 -3.54 -5.07 -8.07
CA ASP A 163 -4.45 -6.19 -7.76
C ASP A 163 -5.83 -6.05 -8.43
N SER A 164 -6.16 -4.87 -8.93
CA SER A 164 -7.31 -4.61 -9.78
C SER A 164 -6.89 -3.78 -10.99
N GLU A 165 -7.61 -3.89 -12.08
CA GLU A 165 -7.35 -3.16 -13.32
C GLU A 165 -7.34 -1.64 -13.11
N LYS A 166 -8.26 -1.13 -12.29
CA LYS A 166 -8.35 0.31 -11.96
C LYS A 166 -7.05 0.83 -11.33
N GLY A 167 -6.45 0.08 -10.41
CA GLY A 167 -5.15 0.42 -9.81
C GLY A 167 -5.12 1.77 -9.07
N GLU A 168 -6.26 2.24 -8.58
CA GLU A 168 -6.42 3.54 -7.92
C GLU A 168 -5.48 3.70 -6.72
N VAL A 169 -5.01 4.93 -6.48
CA VAL A 169 -4.21 5.30 -5.32
C VAL A 169 -4.96 4.98 -4.03
N THR A 170 -4.23 4.56 -3.00
CA THR A 170 -4.82 4.07 -1.74
C THR A 170 -4.34 4.86 -0.54
N LEU A 171 -5.23 5.09 0.42
CA LEU A 171 -4.99 5.85 1.64
C LEU A 171 -5.46 5.07 2.86
N HIS A 172 -4.69 5.13 3.95
CA HIS A 172 -5.09 4.68 5.29
C HIS A 172 -4.70 5.72 6.35
N SER A 173 -5.35 5.67 7.53
CA SER A 173 -4.93 6.45 8.68
C SER A 173 -4.01 5.65 9.60
N ARG A 174 -3.06 6.33 10.24
CA ARG A 174 -2.17 5.73 11.25
C ARG A 174 -2.92 5.37 12.52
N GLU A 175 -3.99 6.09 12.83
CA GLU A 175 -4.86 5.78 13.95
C GLU A 175 -5.59 4.43 13.74
N SER A 176 -5.95 4.10 12.48
CA SER A 176 -6.48 2.77 12.14
C SER A 176 -5.41 1.67 12.28
N ILE A 177 -4.15 1.96 11.92
CA ILE A 177 -3.01 1.05 12.19
C ILE A 177 -2.84 0.84 13.70
N GLN A 178 -2.86 1.90 14.50
CA GLN A 178 -2.72 1.82 15.96
C GLN A 178 -3.85 1.04 16.61
N ALA A 179 -5.10 1.26 16.17
CA ALA A 179 -6.25 0.50 16.68
C ALA A 179 -6.13 -1.00 16.36
N LEU A 180 -5.71 -1.34 15.15
CA LEU A 180 -5.49 -2.73 14.75
C LEU A 180 -4.29 -3.34 15.50
N ALA A 181 -3.19 -2.62 15.67
CA ALA A 181 -2.03 -3.03 16.45
C ALA A 181 -2.39 -3.35 17.89
N ALA A 182 -3.22 -2.50 18.53
CA ALA A 182 -3.73 -2.73 19.89
C ALA A 182 -4.57 -4.02 19.97
N ALA A 183 -5.43 -4.29 18.98
CA ALA A 183 -6.23 -5.51 18.92
C ALA A 183 -5.38 -6.78 18.66
N LEU A 184 -4.25 -6.64 17.98
CA LEU A 184 -3.28 -7.71 17.75
C LEU A 184 -2.33 -7.94 18.93
N GLY A 185 -2.31 -7.02 19.92
CA GLY A 185 -1.47 -7.10 21.11
C GLY A 185 -0.02 -6.73 20.92
N GLY A 186 0.34 -5.98 19.86
CA GLY A 186 1.71 -5.61 19.57
C GLY A 186 1.86 -4.55 18.49
N GLU A 187 3.08 -4.40 17.98
CA GLU A 187 3.39 -3.47 16.89
C GLU A 187 2.89 -4.00 15.54
N LEU A 188 2.48 -3.08 14.68
CA LEU A 188 2.01 -3.38 13.33
C LEU A 188 2.63 -2.41 12.34
N ASP A 189 3.45 -2.93 11.44
CA ASP A 189 4.05 -2.13 10.38
C ASP A 189 2.99 -1.78 9.31
N GLU A 190 2.82 -0.48 9.03
CA GLU A 190 1.85 0.03 8.07
C GLU A 190 2.12 -0.41 6.62
N VAL A 191 3.37 -0.74 6.25
CA VAL A 191 3.73 -1.19 4.91
C VAL A 191 3.13 -2.55 4.52
N ARG A 192 2.66 -3.36 5.49
CA ARG A 192 1.93 -4.62 5.25
C ARG A 192 0.67 -4.40 4.38
N PHE A 193 0.04 -3.24 4.52
CA PHE A 193 -1.18 -2.89 3.80
C PHE A 193 -0.92 -2.33 2.40
N ARG A 194 0.34 -2.02 2.07
CA ARG A 194 0.76 -1.58 0.74
C ARG A 194 -0.06 -0.40 0.21
N SER A 195 -0.51 0.48 1.10
CA SER A 195 -1.16 1.73 0.72
C SER A 195 -0.12 2.75 0.25
N ASN A 196 -0.53 3.66 -0.62
CA ASN A 196 0.36 4.69 -1.15
C ASN A 196 0.48 5.89 -0.20
N ILE A 197 -0.59 6.20 0.53
CA ILE A 197 -0.70 7.38 1.39
C ILE A 197 -1.05 6.92 2.81
N ALA A 198 -0.22 7.29 3.78
CA ALA A 198 -0.55 7.23 5.20
C ALA A 198 -0.88 8.64 5.68
N VAL A 199 -2.01 8.81 6.36
CA VAL A 199 -2.42 10.08 6.96
C VAL A 199 -2.46 9.97 8.47
N GLU A 200 -2.39 11.10 9.16
CA GLU A 200 -2.59 11.24 10.59
C GLU A 200 -3.61 12.34 10.89
N GLY A 201 -4.18 12.37 12.11
CA GLY A 201 -5.22 13.30 12.49
C GLY A 201 -6.64 12.85 12.12
N VAL A 202 -6.84 11.57 11.77
CA VAL A 202 -8.13 10.96 11.44
C VAL A 202 -8.51 9.97 12.53
N LYS A 203 -9.77 9.97 12.98
CA LYS A 203 -10.24 8.96 13.95
C LYS A 203 -9.96 7.54 13.42
N PRO A 204 -9.66 6.56 14.29
CA PRO A 204 -9.56 5.17 13.87
C PRO A 204 -10.77 4.75 13.02
N TRP A 205 -10.51 4.16 11.86
CA TRP A 205 -11.52 3.72 10.87
C TRP A 205 -12.32 4.87 10.21
N GLY A 206 -12.01 6.13 10.53
CA GLY A 206 -12.73 7.28 9.99
C GLY A 206 -12.62 7.40 8.48
N GLU A 207 -11.47 7.03 7.90
CA GLU A 207 -11.27 7.04 6.45
C GLU A 207 -12.21 6.09 5.71
N LEU A 208 -12.68 5.01 6.33
CA LEU A 208 -13.61 4.07 5.71
C LEU A 208 -15.00 4.71 5.46
N ALA A 209 -15.38 5.67 6.30
CA ALA A 209 -16.63 6.42 6.14
C ALA A 209 -16.56 7.50 5.03
N TRP A 210 -15.40 7.71 4.41
CA TRP A 210 -15.26 8.69 3.32
C TRP A 210 -15.71 8.19 1.96
N VAL A 211 -16.06 6.92 1.83
CA VAL A 211 -16.53 6.35 0.54
C VAL A 211 -17.73 7.14 0.00
N GLY A 212 -17.65 7.54 -1.27
CA GLY A 212 -18.62 8.40 -1.94
C GLY A 212 -18.42 9.90 -1.70
N ARG A 213 -17.47 10.30 -0.82
CA ARG A 213 -17.17 11.70 -0.54
C ARG A 213 -15.94 12.18 -1.30
N ARG A 214 -15.75 13.50 -1.30
CA ARG A 214 -14.60 14.17 -1.89
C ARG A 214 -13.57 14.49 -0.80
N VAL A 215 -12.30 14.28 -1.13
CA VAL A 215 -11.16 14.60 -0.26
C VAL A 215 -10.20 15.47 -1.04
N ARG A 216 -9.78 16.58 -0.43
CA ARG A 216 -8.67 17.39 -0.93
C ARG A 216 -7.40 16.96 -0.22
N ILE A 217 -6.33 16.71 -0.98
CA ILE A 217 -4.98 16.45 -0.46
C ILE A 217 -4.05 17.46 -1.11
N GLY A 218 -3.53 18.40 -0.33
CA GLY A 218 -2.80 19.55 -0.86
C GLY A 218 -3.64 20.31 -1.90
N ARG A 219 -3.21 20.30 -3.16
CA ARG A 219 -3.91 20.98 -4.27
C ARG A 219 -4.81 20.03 -5.09
N CYS A 220 -4.75 18.73 -4.84
CA CYS A 220 -5.44 17.73 -5.64
C CYS A 220 -6.78 17.35 -5.00
N LEU A 221 -7.80 17.19 -5.82
CA LEU A 221 -9.13 16.78 -5.42
C LEU A 221 -9.38 15.33 -5.84
N TYR A 222 -9.89 14.51 -4.91
CA TYR A 222 -10.16 13.11 -5.12
C TYR A 222 -11.59 12.75 -4.74
N GLU A 223 -12.13 11.74 -5.40
CA GLU A 223 -13.30 10.98 -4.93
C GLU A 223 -12.82 9.70 -4.25
N VAL A 224 -13.33 9.42 -3.06
CA VAL A 224 -13.09 8.14 -2.37
C VAL A 224 -14.06 7.11 -2.95
N THR A 225 -13.52 6.11 -3.67
CA THR A 225 -14.33 5.23 -4.52
C THR A 225 -14.82 3.98 -3.79
N ARG A 226 -14.00 3.41 -2.89
CA ARG A 226 -14.35 2.17 -2.18
C ARG A 226 -13.39 1.88 -1.03
N VAL A 227 -13.81 1.05 -0.08
CA VAL A 227 -12.93 0.39 0.87
C VAL A 227 -12.08 -0.70 0.17
N LYS A 228 -10.90 -0.99 0.73
CA LYS A 228 -10.00 -2.03 0.19
C LYS A 228 -10.13 -3.32 0.97
N GLY A 229 -10.60 -4.39 0.32
CA GLY A 229 -10.49 -5.75 0.84
C GLY A 229 -9.04 -6.19 1.01
N ARG A 230 -8.76 -6.99 2.02
CA ARG A 230 -7.42 -7.50 2.33
C ARG A 230 -7.31 -9.00 2.12
N CYS A 231 -6.09 -9.47 1.88
CA CYS A 231 -5.79 -10.88 1.65
C CYS A 231 -4.53 -11.26 2.44
N LEU A 232 -4.16 -12.53 2.38
CA LEU A 232 -2.99 -13.08 3.10
C LEU A 232 -1.67 -12.34 2.87
N ALA A 233 -1.55 -11.49 1.85
CA ALA A 233 -0.37 -10.65 1.67
C ALA A 233 -0.07 -9.75 2.89
N THR A 234 -1.11 -9.31 3.63
CA THR A 234 -0.94 -8.48 4.84
C THR A 234 -0.33 -9.23 6.02
N HIS A 235 -0.40 -10.55 6.03
CA HIS A 235 0.20 -11.38 7.07
C HIS A 235 1.73 -11.46 6.96
N ALA A 236 2.31 -11.26 5.77
CA ALA A 236 3.75 -11.30 5.57
C ALA A 236 4.45 -10.20 6.38
N ASN A 237 5.32 -10.59 7.30
CA ASN A 237 6.15 -9.67 8.07
C ASN A 237 7.19 -9.03 7.16
N PRO A 238 7.32 -7.69 7.09
CA PRO A 238 8.26 -7.02 6.18
C PRO A 238 9.72 -7.34 6.48
N THR A 239 10.05 -7.74 7.71
CA THR A 239 11.42 -8.04 8.14
C THR A 239 11.75 -9.53 8.00
N THR A 240 10.82 -10.43 8.40
CA THR A 240 11.11 -11.86 8.48
C THR A 240 10.52 -12.68 7.32
N GLY A 241 9.60 -12.10 6.55
CA GLY A 241 8.88 -12.81 5.50
C GLY A 241 7.88 -13.87 5.98
N VAL A 242 7.74 -14.03 7.30
CA VAL A 242 6.84 -15.03 7.89
C VAL A 242 5.43 -14.44 8.08
N ARG A 243 4.40 -15.26 7.98
CA ARG A 243 3.04 -14.88 8.36
C ARG A 243 2.89 -14.99 9.87
N ASP A 244 3.03 -13.87 10.58
CA ASP A 244 3.15 -13.82 12.04
C ASP A 244 1.94 -13.27 12.77
N LEU A 245 1.03 -12.56 12.09
CA LEU A 245 -0.12 -11.90 12.70
C LEU A 245 -1.43 -12.32 12.01
N PRO A 246 -2.51 -12.62 12.75
CA PRO A 246 -3.80 -13.01 12.21
C PRO A 246 -4.64 -11.80 11.78
N ILE A 247 -4.08 -10.93 10.92
CA ILE A 247 -4.66 -9.63 10.56
C ILE A 247 -6.09 -9.76 10.02
N LEU A 248 -6.33 -10.70 9.09
CA LEU A 248 -7.65 -10.84 8.46
C LEU A 248 -8.73 -11.24 9.46
N THR A 249 -8.42 -12.22 10.32
CA THR A 249 -9.32 -12.67 11.38
C THR A 249 -9.59 -11.56 12.41
N THR A 250 -8.56 -10.79 12.78
CA THR A 250 -8.71 -9.66 13.71
C THR A 250 -9.60 -8.56 13.11
N LEU A 251 -9.44 -8.24 11.82
CA LEU A 251 -10.30 -7.25 11.14
C LEU A 251 -11.77 -7.66 11.17
N THR A 252 -12.08 -8.94 10.96
CA THR A 252 -13.47 -9.42 10.96
C THR A 252 -14.05 -9.55 12.38
N HIS A 253 -13.29 -10.09 13.35
CA HIS A 253 -13.83 -10.41 14.65
C HIS A 253 -13.74 -9.26 15.67
N ALA A 254 -12.64 -8.50 15.68
CA ALA A 254 -12.46 -7.41 16.65
C ALA A 254 -13.12 -6.09 16.20
N PHE A 255 -13.37 -5.93 14.90
CA PHE A 255 -13.95 -4.71 14.31
C PHE A 255 -15.27 -4.95 13.57
N ASP A 256 -15.88 -6.13 13.76
CA ASP A 256 -17.20 -6.50 13.24
C ASP A 256 -17.37 -6.26 11.73
N GLN A 257 -16.32 -6.53 10.96
CA GLN A 257 -16.34 -6.39 9.52
C GLN A 257 -16.83 -7.69 8.85
N GLU A 258 -17.81 -7.62 7.96
CA GLU A 258 -18.27 -8.78 7.17
C GLU A 258 -17.14 -9.39 6.34
N GLN A 259 -16.25 -8.55 5.81
CA GLN A 259 -15.05 -8.94 5.08
C GLN A 259 -13.86 -8.12 5.57
N PRO A 260 -12.64 -8.71 5.62
CA PRO A 260 -11.49 -7.98 6.11
C PRO A 260 -11.16 -6.80 5.17
N THR A 261 -11.40 -5.58 5.63
CA THR A 261 -11.15 -4.34 4.90
C THR A 261 -10.21 -3.42 5.68
N PHE A 262 -9.37 -2.70 4.96
CA PHE A 262 -8.46 -1.71 5.52
C PHE A 262 -8.01 -0.75 4.43
N ALA A 263 -8.02 0.57 4.72
CA ALA A 263 -7.76 1.63 3.75
C ALA A 263 -8.88 1.84 2.71
N VAL A 264 -8.77 2.92 1.97
CA VAL A 264 -9.68 3.29 0.88
C VAL A 264 -8.93 3.48 -0.43
N SER A 265 -9.63 3.35 -1.54
CA SER A 265 -9.16 3.73 -2.87
C SER A 265 -9.74 5.08 -3.24
N MET A 266 -8.95 5.86 -3.97
CA MET A 266 -9.34 7.18 -4.45
C MET A 266 -8.98 7.35 -5.92
N ARG A 267 -9.78 8.14 -6.64
CA ARG A 267 -9.46 8.60 -7.99
C ARG A 267 -9.43 10.13 -8.03
N PRO A 268 -8.54 10.75 -8.81
CA PRO A 268 -8.54 12.20 -8.94
C PRO A 268 -9.79 12.68 -9.68
N LEU A 269 -10.25 13.86 -9.30
CA LEU A 269 -11.27 14.61 -10.03
C LEU A 269 -10.55 15.68 -10.87
N GLY A 270 -10.08 15.28 -12.07
CA GLY A 270 -9.26 16.09 -12.97
C GLY A 270 -7.95 15.40 -13.36
N GLU A 271 -6.92 16.19 -13.65
CA GLU A 271 -5.63 15.73 -14.21
C GLU A 271 -4.74 14.97 -13.23
N GLY A 272 -5.18 14.75 -11.97
CA GLY A 272 -4.34 14.23 -10.92
C GLY A 272 -3.43 15.30 -10.34
N GLY A 273 -2.17 14.93 -10.01
CA GLY A 273 -1.18 15.89 -9.53
C GLY A 273 -0.27 15.34 -8.45
N ARG A 274 0.57 16.22 -7.93
CA ARG A 274 1.58 15.89 -6.92
C ARG A 274 1.02 16.01 -5.52
N ILE A 275 1.23 14.96 -4.72
CA ILE A 275 0.99 14.91 -3.27
C ILE A 275 2.36 14.92 -2.58
N MET A 276 2.48 15.66 -1.48
CA MET A 276 3.70 15.75 -0.68
C MET A 276 3.45 15.32 0.76
N VAL A 277 4.47 14.81 1.41
CA VAL A 277 4.45 14.62 2.88
C VAL A 277 4.23 15.99 3.53
N GLY A 278 3.28 16.04 4.48
CA GLY A 278 2.88 17.27 5.16
C GLY A 278 1.68 18.00 4.51
N ASP A 279 1.24 17.58 3.32
CA ASP A 279 0.03 18.16 2.71
C ASP A 279 -1.19 17.95 3.61
N ASP A 280 -2.01 19.00 3.73
CA ASP A 280 -3.28 18.93 4.45
C ASP A 280 -4.26 17.98 3.74
N VAL A 281 -5.04 17.27 4.53
CA VAL A 281 -6.11 16.37 4.09
C VAL A 281 -7.44 16.87 4.60
N GLU A 282 -8.31 17.28 3.70
CA GLU A 282 -9.60 17.90 4.01
C GLU A 282 -10.74 17.07 3.41
N LEU A 283 -11.63 16.58 4.27
CA LEU A 283 -12.86 15.93 3.84
C LEU A 283 -13.89 17.02 3.48
N LEU A 284 -14.33 17.02 2.24
CA LEU A 284 -15.28 18.02 1.75
C LEU A 284 -16.73 17.51 1.88
N ASP A 285 -17.62 18.40 2.21
CA ASP A 285 -19.05 18.12 2.19
C ASP A 285 -19.51 17.90 0.74
N VAL A 286 -20.54 17.07 0.58
CA VAL A 286 -21.13 16.69 -0.72
C VAL A 286 -21.93 17.86 -1.28
#